data_80b8dc3ea0a3f47593192c3e79573c03
#
_entry.id   80b8dc3ea0a3f47593192c3e79573c03
#
_cell.length_a   1.000
_cell.length_b   1.000
_cell.length_c   1.000
_cell.angle_alpha   90.00
_cell.angle_beta   90.00
_cell.angle_gamma   90.00
#
_symmetry.space_group_name_H-M   'P 1'
#
loop_
_entity.id
_entity.type
_entity.pdbx_description
1 polymer ?
#
loop_
_entity_poly.entity_id
_entity_poly.type
_entity_poly.pdbx_seq_one_letter_code
_entity_poly.pdbx_strand_id
1 'polypeptide(L)'
;MKKQAVTNQHRNNLMRSIVFEGSTWNIYEELRIKDKVLHKNLCKILKEMQRENPEKGIGKPEQLKYGLTGLWSRKLSQYDRLIYRFDAESIHIFAIGGHYEELKR
;
A
#
# COMPACT_ATOMS: atom_id res chain seq x y z
N MET A 1 21.47 24.11 -6.92
CA MET A 1 20.51 23.82 -6.25
C MET A 1 19.27 23.60 -6.90
N LYS A 2 18.76 24.44 -7.57
CA LYS A 2 17.53 24.28 -8.15
C LYS A 2 17.55 23.25 -9.21
N LYS A 3 18.61 23.09 -9.90
CA LYS A 3 18.73 22.11 -10.87
C LYS A 3 18.55 20.79 -10.32
N GLN A 4 19.11 20.56 -9.21
CA GLN A 4 19.02 19.32 -8.56
C GLN A 4 17.58 19.02 -8.27
N ALA A 5 16.84 20.01 -7.87
CA ALA A 5 15.45 19.83 -7.55
C ALA A 5 14.67 19.40 -8.78
N VAL A 6 14.97 19.97 -9.91
CA VAL A 6 14.28 19.65 -11.12
C VAL A 6 14.55 18.22 -11.52
N THR A 7 15.79 17.81 -11.40
CA THR A 7 16.18 16.45 -11.75
C THR A 7 15.48 15.47 -10.84
N ASN A 8 15.39 15.79 -9.55
CA ASN A 8 14.77 14.92 -8.60
C ASN A 8 13.29 14.78 -8.89
N GLN A 9 12.66 15.87 -9.31
CA GLN A 9 11.30 15.83 -9.62
C GLN A 9 11.04 14.92 -10.77
N HIS A 10 11.88 14.94 -11.76
CA HIS A 10 11.71 14.10 -12.91
C HIS A 10 11.78 12.66 -12.47
N ARG A 11 12.68 12.34 -11.57
CA ARG A 11 12.82 11.00 -11.08
C ARG A 11 11.63 10.61 -10.25
N ASN A 12 11.14 11.53 -9.44
CA ASN A 12 10.02 11.26 -8.59
C ASN A 12 8.75 10.96 -9.37
N ASN A 13 8.67 11.44 -10.59
CA ASN A 13 7.52 11.18 -11.42
C ASN A 13 7.39 9.70 -11.71
N LEU A 14 8.45 8.94 -11.46
CA LEU A 14 8.43 7.51 -11.68
C LEU A 14 7.97 6.76 -10.44
N MET A 15 7.78 7.49 -9.32
CA MET A 15 7.34 6.89 -8.08
C MET A 15 5.89 7.21 -7.82
N ARG A 16 5.14 6.20 -7.44
CA ARG A 16 3.75 6.42 -7.11
C ARG A 16 3.63 7.08 -5.74
N SER A 17 2.63 7.94 -5.60
CA SER A 17 2.29 8.54 -4.34
C SER A 17 1.48 7.54 -3.54
N ILE A 18 1.46 7.67 -2.22
CA ILE A 18 0.66 6.80 -1.38
C ILE A 18 -0.45 7.64 -0.78
N VAL A 19 -1.68 7.18 -0.94
CA VAL A 19 -2.86 7.87 -0.42
C VAL A 19 -3.53 6.97 0.61
N PHE A 20 -3.61 7.43 1.86
CA PHE A 20 -4.25 6.66 2.91
C PHE A 20 -5.72 7.05 2.97
N GLU A 21 -6.60 6.13 2.61
CA GLU A 21 -8.02 6.41 2.60
C GLU A 21 -8.64 6.14 3.97
N GLY A 22 -9.67 6.89 4.30
CA GLY A 22 -10.38 6.68 5.55
C GLY A 22 -9.48 6.80 6.77
N SER A 23 -9.54 5.83 7.64
CA SER A 23 -8.77 5.85 8.86
C SER A 23 -7.42 5.12 8.74
N THR A 24 -7.01 4.78 7.52
CA THR A 24 -5.81 3.95 7.36
C THR A 24 -4.53 4.64 7.83
N TRP A 25 -4.48 5.96 7.78
CA TRP A 25 -3.32 6.67 8.29
C TRP A 25 -3.18 6.45 9.79
N ASN A 26 -4.32 6.51 10.52
CA ASN A 26 -4.30 6.31 11.95
C ASN A 26 -3.83 4.89 12.29
N ILE A 27 -4.28 3.91 11.50
CA ILE A 27 -3.89 2.53 11.72
C ILE A 27 -2.39 2.37 11.48
N TYR A 28 -1.90 2.99 10.42
CA TYR A 28 -0.48 2.95 10.08
C TYR A 28 0.36 3.50 11.24
N GLU A 29 -0.08 4.62 11.81
CA GLU A 29 0.64 5.24 12.90
C GLU A 29 0.60 4.38 14.16
N GLU A 30 -0.54 3.78 14.45
CA GLU A 30 -0.69 2.93 15.60
C GLU A 30 0.18 1.69 15.53
N LEU A 31 0.27 1.09 14.36
CA LEU A 31 1.07 -0.12 14.19
C LEU A 31 2.53 0.11 14.52
N ARG A 32 3.00 1.31 14.30
CA ARG A 32 4.38 1.63 14.56
C ARG A 32 4.75 1.35 16.02
N ILE A 33 3.77 1.49 16.90
CA ILE A 33 3.97 1.27 18.31
C ILE A 33 3.45 -0.08 18.75
N LYS A 34 2.27 -0.46 18.29
CA LYS A 34 1.62 -1.69 18.72
C LYS A 34 2.14 -2.97 18.11
N ASP A 35 2.60 -2.93 16.90
CA ASP A 35 3.08 -4.13 16.21
C ASP A 35 4.18 -3.76 15.24
N LYS A 36 5.37 -3.66 15.75
CA LYS A 36 6.52 -3.22 14.97
C LYS A 36 6.86 -4.10 13.79
N VAL A 37 6.66 -5.39 13.94
CA VAL A 37 6.96 -6.33 12.86
C VAL A 37 5.99 -6.12 11.71
N LEU A 38 4.71 -5.99 12.02
CA LEU A 38 3.70 -5.78 11.01
C LEU A 38 3.94 -4.45 10.32
N HIS A 39 4.27 -3.42 11.08
CA HIS A 39 4.54 -2.10 10.53
C HIS A 39 5.72 -2.15 9.56
N LYS A 40 6.76 -2.89 9.94
CA LYS A 40 7.93 -3.02 9.11
C LYS A 40 7.59 -3.69 7.77
N ASN A 41 6.77 -4.74 7.83
CA ASN A 41 6.37 -5.44 6.63
C ASN A 41 5.53 -4.53 5.73
N LEU A 42 4.66 -3.75 6.35
CA LEU A 42 3.83 -2.81 5.62
C LEU A 42 4.70 -1.78 4.90
N CYS A 43 5.66 -1.21 5.61
CA CYS A 43 6.55 -0.22 5.01
C CYS A 43 7.33 -0.79 3.83
N LYS A 44 7.76 -2.02 3.96
CA LYS A 44 8.50 -2.69 2.92
C LYS A 44 7.67 -2.82 1.66
N ILE A 45 6.43 -3.26 1.83
CA ILE A 45 5.50 -3.45 0.72
C ILE A 45 5.17 -2.11 0.08
N LEU A 46 4.92 -1.08 0.87
CA LEU A 46 4.60 0.23 0.32
C LEU A 46 5.74 0.78 -0.52
N LYS A 47 6.96 0.64 -0.02
CA LYS A 47 8.13 1.11 -0.76
C LYS A 47 8.30 0.36 -2.07
N GLU A 48 8.05 -0.91 -2.05
CA GLU A 48 8.16 -1.71 -3.25
C GLU A 48 7.13 -1.26 -4.29
N MET A 49 5.89 -1.07 -3.85
CA MET A 49 4.83 -0.67 -4.77
C MET A 49 5.02 0.72 -5.36
N GLN A 50 5.76 1.56 -4.69
CA GLN A 50 6.03 2.89 -5.23
C GLN A 50 6.90 2.82 -6.48
N ARG A 51 7.76 1.84 -6.55
CA ARG A 51 8.74 1.74 -7.65
C ARG A 51 8.51 0.61 -8.61
N GLU A 52 7.92 -0.47 -8.12
CA GLU A 52 7.74 -1.65 -8.94
C GLU A 52 6.27 -1.84 -9.31
N ASN A 53 6.01 -2.86 -10.10
CA ASN A 53 4.66 -3.16 -10.51
C ASN A 53 3.83 -3.63 -9.31
N PRO A 54 2.78 -2.91 -8.92
CA PRO A 54 1.99 -3.31 -7.74
C PRO A 54 1.26 -4.63 -7.87
N GLU A 55 1.23 -5.22 -9.04
CA GLU A 55 0.58 -6.52 -9.24
C GLU A 55 1.51 -7.68 -8.89
N LYS A 56 2.76 -7.39 -8.57
CA LYS A 56 3.75 -8.41 -8.26
C LYS A 56 4.55 -8.04 -7.03
N GLY A 57 5.15 -9.01 -6.42
CA GLY A 57 6.09 -8.75 -5.35
C GLY A 57 5.72 -9.34 -4.01
N ILE A 58 6.22 -8.71 -2.96
CA ILE A 58 6.08 -9.19 -1.59
C ILE A 58 4.63 -9.32 -1.15
N GLY A 59 4.30 -10.39 -0.46
CA GLY A 59 2.96 -10.55 0.10
C GLY A 59 1.94 -11.16 -0.84
N LYS A 60 2.38 -11.73 -1.94
CA LYS A 60 1.52 -12.41 -2.90
C LYS A 60 0.31 -11.56 -3.32
N PRO A 61 0.54 -10.53 -4.13
CA PRO A 61 -0.55 -9.67 -4.59
C PRO A 61 -1.62 -10.47 -5.29
N GLU A 62 -2.86 -10.17 -4.98
CA GLU A 62 -3.97 -10.89 -5.51
C GLU A 62 -5.16 -9.97 -5.76
N GLN A 63 -5.79 -10.09 -6.93
CA GLN A 63 -6.97 -9.29 -7.23
C GLN A 63 -8.15 -9.81 -6.44
N LEU A 64 -8.94 -8.91 -5.89
CA LEU A 64 -10.13 -9.30 -5.17
C LEU A 64 -11.30 -9.43 -6.14
N LYS A 65 -12.28 -10.22 -5.76
CA LYS A 65 -13.43 -10.51 -6.61
C LYS A 65 -14.74 -10.20 -5.91
N TYR A 66 -15.83 -10.52 -6.58
CA TYR A 66 -17.16 -10.37 -5.98
C TYR A 66 -17.48 -9.01 -5.40
N GLY A 67 -17.52 -8.03 -6.28
CA GLY A 67 -17.93 -6.70 -5.83
C GLY A 67 -16.78 -5.82 -5.36
N LEU A 68 -15.59 -6.38 -5.31
CA LEU A 68 -14.43 -5.62 -4.93
C LEU A 68 -13.49 -5.42 -6.11
N THR A 69 -14.08 -5.30 -7.30
CA THR A 69 -13.33 -5.12 -8.53
C THR A 69 -12.40 -3.92 -8.46
N GLY A 70 -11.20 -4.13 -8.91
CA GLY A 70 -10.21 -3.05 -8.89
C GLY A 70 -9.38 -3.00 -7.63
N LEU A 71 -9.77 -3.76 -6.61
CA LEU A 71 -8.99 -3.82 -5.39
C LEU A 71 -8.06 -5.01 -5.40
N TRP A 72 -6.96 -4.86 -4.72
CA TRP A 72 -5.93 -5.88 -4.58
C TRP A 72 -5.63 -6.11 -3.11
N SER A 73 -5.10 -7.27 -2.82
CA SER A 73 -4.72 -7.65 -1.48
C SER A 73 -3.29 -8.14 -1.44
N ARG A 74 -2.55 -7.80 -0.41
CA ARG A 74 -1.24 -8.38 -0.14
C ARG A 74 -1.20 -8.83 1.31
N LYS A 75 -0.51 -9.92 1.57
CA LYS A 75 -0.36 -10.42 2.93
C LYS A 75 0.67 -9.58 3.67
N LEU A 76 0.32 -9.14 4.87
CA LEU A 76 1.23 -8.47 5.75
C LEU A 76 1.75 -9.49 6.78
N SER A 77 0.92 -10.47 7.10
CA SER A 77 1.27 -11.55 7.99
C SER A 77 0.31 -12.69 7.67
N GLN A 78 0.31 -13.72 8.47
CA GLN A 78 -0.59 -14.84 8.26
C GLN A 78 -2.05 -14.42 8.33
N TYR A 79 -2.36 -13.47 9.19
CA TYR A 79 -3.75 -13.02 9.36
C TYR A 79 -4.07 -11.63 8.84
N ASP A 80 -3.06 -10.84 8.56
CA ASP A 80 -3.27 -9.45 8.21
C ASP A 80 -3.07 -9.20 6.73
N ARG A 81 -3.88 -8.30 6.19
CA ARG A 81 -3.83 -7.98 4.77
C ARG A 81 -3.76 -6.49 4.55
N LEU A 82 -3.21 -6.11 3.41
CA LEU A 82 -3.22 -4.75 2.94
C LEU A 82 -4.15 -4.74 1.74
N ILE A 83 -5.19 -3.91 1.77
CA ILE A 83 -6.10 -3.80 0.64
C ILE A 83 -5.83 -2.47 -0.04
N TYR A 84 -5.61 -2.51 -1.34
CA TYR A 84 -5.21 -1.31 -2.07
C TYR A 84 -5.72 -1.31 -3.51
N ARG A 85 -5.62 -0.14 -4.13
CA ARG A 85 -5.92 0.03 -5.53
C ARG A 85 -4.79 0.90 -6.04
N PHE A 86 -4.46 0.83 -7.30
CA PHE A 86 -3.38 1.63 -7.83
C PHE A 86 -3.59 2.01 -9.28
N ASP A 87 -2.90 3.05 -9.69
CA ASP A 87 -2.84 3.42 -11.09
C ASP A 87 -1.39 3.83 -11.34
N ALA A 88 -1.12 4.49 -12.45
CA ALA A 88 0.25 4.87 -12.80
C ALA A 88 0.85 5.87 -11.83
N GLU A 89 0.02 6.63 -11.15
CA GLU A 89 0.48 7.70 -10.28
C GLU A 89 0.37 7.49 -8.78
N SER A 90 -0.54 6.65 -8.36
CA SER A 90 -0.84 6.54 -6.94
C SER A 90 -1.18 5.14 -6.49
N ILE A 91 -1.00 4.90 -5.20
CA ILE A 91 -1.43 3.70 -4.55
C ILE A 91 -2.39 4.18 -3.47
N HIS A 92 -3.62 3.66 -3.50
CA HIS A 92 -4.64 4.04 -2.52
C HIS A 92 -4.80 2.90 -1.53
N ILE A 93 -4.61 3.19 -0.26
CA ILE A 93 -4.69 2.20 0.81
C ILE A 93 -6.07 2.25 1.44
N PHE A 94 -6.80 1.15 1.33
CA PHE A 94 -8.17 1.08 1.83
C PHE A 94 -8.32 0.34 3.15
N ALA A 95 -7.44 -0.61 3.43
CA ALA A 95 -7.51 -1.33 4.70
C ALA A 95 -6.14 -1.89 5.05
N ILE A 96 -5.82 -1.90 6.34
CA ILE A 96 -4.56 -2.42 6.85
C ILE A 96 -4.90 -3.31 8.03
N GLY A 97 -4.48 -4.57 7.97
CA GLY A 97 -4.80 -5.53 9.03
C GLY A 97 -6.15 -6.13 8.78
N GLY A 98 -6.55 -7.09 9.57
CA GLY A 98 -7.83 -7.72 9.40
C GLY A 98 -8.00 -8.46 8.09
N HIS A 99 -9.18 -9.00 7.89
CA HIS A 99 -9.48 -9.77 6.70
C HIS A 99 -10.29 -8.92 5.73
N TYR A 100 -10.01 -9.05 4.43
CA TYR A 100 -10.71 -8.24 3.45
C TYR A 100 -12.21 -8.50 3.44
N GLU A 101 -12.64 -9.62 3.98
CA GLU A 101 -14.05 -9.93 4.02
C GLU A 101 -14.83 -8.89 4.82
N GLU A 102 -14.15 -8.18 5.70
CA GLU A 102 -14.79 -7.15 6.49
C GLU A 102 -15.21 -5.98 5.60
N LEU A 103 -14.57 -5.83 4.48
CA LEU A 103 -14.88 -4.75 3.56
C LEU A 103 -16.17 -5.00 2.81
N LYS A 104 -16.59 -6.23 2.74
CA LYS A 104 -17.79 -6.59 2.01
C LYS A 104 -19.04 -6.16 2.71
N ARG A 105 -18.97 -5.82 3.99
CA ARG A 105 -20.14 -5.46 4.78
C ARG A 105 -20.53 -4.01 4.72
#